data_8b1f0a463a5f28194efe237814429668
#
_entry.id   8b1f0a463a5f28194efe237814429668
#
_cell.length_a   1.000
_cell.length_b   1.000
_cell.length_c   1.000
_cell.angle_alpha   90.00
_cell.angle_beta   90.00
_cell.angle_gamma   90.00
#
_symmetry.space_group_name_H-M   'P 1'
#
loop_
_entity.id
_entity.type
_entity.pdbx_description
1 polymer ?
#
loop_
_entity_poly.entity_id
_entity_poly.type
_entity_poly.pdbx_seq_one_letter_code
_entity_poly.pdbx_strand_id
1 'polypeptide(L)'
;MKSNVTTMANRPLSRPWTAAVLSAACAGGGQLLNRQYAKGALFLSVYAIGVAFILPRLYEAIRGLITLGDEPTRIVNGALVKGDHSIFMMIDGLIALFVAAGLVWLHVLNAVDAYRQAACKSAASGGRAPGVRLAAREGRTALLLLLPAFVLVLFVSVIPMLFNILTAFTDYSSPNHIPDRSLVNWIGWGTFVRLFTEPAWYSTFTGILLWNVVWAALSTLTVFFGGLLVALMINHPKVRFKKLWRTTFILPWAFPAFIAILVFRLLFNGALGPINGLLEQIGLPAVPWLADPTMAKVTILLVHFWISMPFLMALQSGILTTIPKDLYEAAEVDGAGGRAKFSRITMPHVLLATSPILIMQFASNFNNFNLIYMLTDGGPANPAYFFAGSTDILLSWIYKMTLEQNQFNMASAVSIVMFVLIASISVLNYSRTQSFKEKD
;
A
#
# COMPACT_ATOMS: atom_id res chain seq x y z
N MET A 1 -77.98 18.89 -24.01
CA MET A 1 -77.39 17.72 -23.30
C MET A 1 -75.84 17.82 -23.37
N LYS A 2 -75.24 18.37 -22.35
CA LYS A 2 -73.77 18.44 -22.22
C LYS A 2 -73.39 17.31 -21.26
N SER A 3 -72.71 16.28 -21.78
CA SER A 3 -72.14 15.17 -21.00
C SER A 3 -70.95 15.67 -20.20
N ASN A 4 -71.09 15.76 -18.89
CA ASN A 4 -69.95 15.88 -17.95
C ASN A 4 -69.14 14.61 -17.94
N VAL A 5 -68.00 14.61 -18.68
CA VAL A 5 -66.94 13.64 -18.47
C VAL A 5 -66.11 14.14 -17.27
N THR A 6 -66.38 13.59 -16.11
CA THR A 6 -65.61 13.75 -14.89
C THR A 6 -64.24 13.15 -15.13
N THR A 7 -63.24 14.00 -15.38
CA THR A 7 -61.84 13.65 -15.29
C THR A 7 -61.54 13.18 -13.86
N MET A 8 -61.42 11.88 -13.67
CA MET A 8 -60.83 11.32 -12.46
C MET A 8 -59.42 11.88 -12.32
N ALA A 9 -59.29 12.93 -11.52
CA ALA A 9 -57.99 13.47 -11.14
C ALA A 9 -57.12 12.36 -10.54
N ASN A 10 -56.07 12.06 -11.24
CA ASN A 10 -54.99 11.17 -10.72
C ASN A 10 -54.45 11.79 -9.41
N ARG A 11 -55.02 11.41 -8.27
CA ARG A 11 -54.41 11.71 -6.97
C ARG A 11 -52.99 11.12 -6.96
N PRO A 12 -51.94 11.85 -6.52
CA PRO A 12 -50.61 11.32 -6.40
C PRO A 12 -50.67 10.11 -5.46
N LEU A 13 -50.31 8.92 -5.99
CA LEU A 13 -50.52 7.61 -5.37
C LEU A 13 -49.73 7.38 -4.11
N SER A 14 -48.69 8.19 -3.82
CA SER A 14 -47.93 8.13 -2.56
C SER A 14 -47.19 9.44 -2.30
N ARG A 15 -47.10 9.82 -1.05
CA ARG A 15 -46.12 10.84 -0.62
C ARG A 15 -44.73 10.25 -0.75
N PRO A 16 -43.70 10.98 -1.23
CA PRO A 16 -42.34 10.45 -1.40
C PRO A 16 -41.79 9.77 -0.14
N TRP A 17 -42.03 10.35 1.02
CA TRP A 17 -41.62 9.81 2.31
C TRP A 17 -42.30 8.47 2.67
N THR A 18 -43.59 8.30 2.34
CA THR A 18 -44.28 7.03 2.62
C THR A 18 -43.73 5.88 1.80
N ALA A 19 -43.33 6.12 0.55
CA ALA A 19 -42.65 5.12 -0.26
C ALA A 19 -41.25 4.76 0.28
N ALA A 20 -40.50 5.76 0.76
CA ALA A 20 -39.19 5.52 1.38
C ALA A 20 -39.30 4.72 2.68
N VAL A 21 -40.20 5.10 3.59
CA VAL A 21 -40.43 4.41 4.87
C VAL A 21 -40.89 2.96 4.64
N LEU A 22 -41.79 2.74 3.68
CA LEU A 22 -42.25 1.38 3.35
C LEU A 22 -41.11 0.52 2.77
N SER A 23 -40.22 1.12 1.98
CA SER A 23 -39.03 0.41 1.48
C SER A 23 -37.95 0.20 2.56
N ALA A 24 -37.90 1.08 3.55
CA ALA A 24 -37.01 0.91 4.70
C ALA A 24 -37.51 -0.19 5.66
N ALA A 25 -38.84 -0.33 5.80
CA ALA A 25 -39.46 -1.38 6.61
C ALA A 25 -39.40 -2.76 5.89
N CYS A 26 -39.62 -2.78 4.58
CA CYS A 26 -39.61 -3.98 3.75
C CYS A 26 -39.05 -3.63 2.38
N ALA A 27 -37.89 -4.20 2.04
CA ALA A 27 -37.24 -3.94 0.74
C ALA A 27 -38.19 -4.25 -0.42
N GLY A 28 -38.35 -3.30 -1.35
CA GLY A 28 -39.29 -3.42 -2.46
C GLY A 28 -40.69 -2.87 -2.17
N GLY A 29 -41.10 -2.64 -0.91
CA GLY A 29 -42.45 -2.17 -0.55
C GLY A 29 -42.78 -0.84 -1.16
N GLY A 30 -41.88 0.13 -1.17
CA GLY A 30 -42.07 1.45 -1.79
C GLY A 30 -42.14 1.37 -3.33
N GLN A 31 -41.42 0.45 -3.95
CA GLN A 31 -41.47 0.17 -5.39
C GLN A 31 -42.87 -0.39 -5.78
N LEU A 32 -43.38 -1.34 -4.98
CA LEU A 32 -44.74 -1.86 -5.16
C LEU A 32 -45.78 -0.75 -5.04
N LEU A 33 -45.66 0.10 -4.02
CA LEU A 33 -46.53 1.29 -3.85
C LEU A 33 -46.41 2.25 -5.06
N ASN A 34 -45.22 2.37 -5.63
CA ASN A 34 -44.96 3.14 -6.85
C ASN A 34 -45.42 2.44 -8.14
N ARG A 35 -46.10 1.27 -8.08
CA ARG A 35 -46.52 0.43 -9.23
C ARG A 35 -45.38 -0.05 -10.10
N GLN A 36 -44.19 -0.30 -9.49
CA GLN A 36 -43.04 -0.88 -10.15
C GLN A 36 -42.93 -2.38 -9.75
N TYR A 37 -43.93 -3.16 -10.11
CA TYR A 37 -44.12 -4.53 -9.59
C TYR A 37 -42.90 -5.44 -9.81
N ALA A 38 -42.31 -5.49 -11.01
CA ALA A 38 -41.16 -6.34 -11.31
C ALA A 38 -39.93 -5.95 -10.44
N LYS A 39 -39.66 -4.65 -10.26
CA LYS A 39 -38.57 -4.15 -9.45
C LYS A 39 -38.81 -4.39 -7.96
N GLY A 40 -40.07 -4.16 -7.51
CA GLY A 40 -40.46 -4.43 -6.13
C GLY A 40 -40.35 -5.92 -5.78
N ALA A 41 -40.80 -6.81 -6.67
CA ALA A 41 -40.67 -8.25 -6.48
C ALA A 41 -39.22 -8.70 -6.44
N LEU A 42 -38.34 -8.16 -7.31
CA LEU A 42 -36.91 -8.44 -7.30
C LEU A 42 -36.26 -8.06 -5.95
N PHE A 43 -36.48 -6.86 -5.46
CA PHE A 43 -35.94 -6.43 -4.17
C PHE A 43 -36.49 -7.25 -3.00
N LEU A 44 -37.78 -7.56 -3.02
CA LEU A 44 -38.42 -8.41 -2.00
C LEU A 44 -37.81 -9.82 -1.99
N SER A 45 -37.63 -10.42 -3.18
CA SER A 45 -37.00 -11.76 -3.30
C SER A 45 -35.56 -11.77 -2.79
N VAL A 46 -34.75 -10.79 -3.19
CA VAL A 46 -33.36 -10.65 -2.71
C VAL A 46 -33.33 -10.45 -1.18
N TYR A 47 -34.24 -9.64 -0.66
CA TYR A 47 -34.34 -9.42 0.79
C TYR A 47 -34.77 -10.70 1.53
N ALA A 48 -35.76 -11.43 1.03
CA ALA A 48 -36.23 -12.67 1.63
C ALA A 48 -35.13 -13.74 1.65
N ILE A 49 -34.38 -13.89 0.55
CA ILE A 49 -33.20 -14.77 0.48
C ILE A 49 -32.13 -14.29 1.47
N GLY A 50 -31.86 -13.00 1.53
CA GLY A 50 -30.90 -12.42 2.47
C GLY A 50 -31.25 -12.74 3.93
N VAL A 51 -32.48 -12.54 4.34
CA VAL A 51 -32.94 -12.83 5.70
C VAL A 51 -32.93 -14.32 6.01
N ALA A 52 -33.34 -15.17 5.06
CA ALA A 52 -33.47 -16.61 5.30
C ALA A 52 -32.11 -17.33 5.31
N PHE A 53 -31.17 -16.95 4.45
CA PHE A 53 -29.94 -17.71 4.23
C PHE A 53 -28.65 -16.96 4.61
N ILE A 54 -28.63 -15.65 4.45
CA ILE A 54 -27.41 -14.85 4.69
C ILE A 54 -27.36 -14.38 6.16
N LEU A 55 -28.44 -13.87 6.69
CA LEU A 55 -28.45 -13.29 8.04
C LEU A 55 -28.04 -14.28 9.16
N PRO A 56 -28.47 -15.57 9.19
CA PRO A 56 -28.01 -16.51 10.20
C PRO A 56 -26.50 -16.76 10.10
N ARG A 57 -25.97 -16.92 8.88
CA ARG A 57 -24.53 -17.12 8.64
C ARG A 57 -23.70 -15.89 9.02
N LEU A 58 -24.22 -14.68 8.76
CA LEU A 58 -23.59 -13.44 9.20
C LEU A 58 -23.46 -13.35 10.72
N TYR A 59 -24.52 -13.76 11.43
CA TYR A 59 -24.50 -13.75 12.90
C TYR A 59 -23.42 -14.69 13.44
N GLU A 60 -23.34 -15.92 12.95
CA GLU A 60 -22.32 -16.89 13.36
C GLU A 60 -20.90 -16.41 13.03
N ALA A 61 -20.69 -15.87 11.83
CA ALA A 61 -19.39 -15.38 11.41
C ALA A 61 -18.94 -14.14 12.21
N ILE A 62 -19.86 -13.20 12.49
CA ILE A 62 -19.55 -12.03 13.34
C ILE A 62 -19.29 -12.45 14.78
N ARG A 63 -20.05 -13.41 15.31
CA ARG A 63 -19.77 -13.99 16.62
C ARG A 63 -18.38 -14.62 16.65
N GLY A 64 -18.04 -15.42 15.63
CA GLY A 64 -16.72 -16.04 15.47
C GLY A 64 -15.58 -15.03 15.39
N LEU A 65 -15.80 -13.86 14.77
CA LEU A 65 -14.82 -12.76 14.77
C LEU A 65 -14.58 -12.20 16.20
N ILE A 66 -15.62 -12.16 17.04
CA ILE A 66 -15.51 -11.62 18.39
C ILE A 66 -14.85 -12.63 19.32
N THR A 67 -15.27 -13.92 19.27
CA THR A 67 -14.81 -14.96 20.20
C THR A 67 -13.51 -15.63 19.75
N LEU A 68 -13.22 -15.64 18.45
CA LEU A 68 -12.13 -16.40 17.79
C LEU A 68 -12.18 -17.90 18.04
N GLY A 69 -13.36 -18.42 18.43
CA GLY A 69 -13.63 -19.81 18.71
C GLY A 69 -13.90 -20.09 20.20
N ASP A 70 -14.65 -21.14 20.45
CA ASP A 70 -15.03 -21.59 21.80
C ASP A 70 -14.42 -22.97 22.11
N GLU A 71 -14.14 -23.81 21.10
CA GLU A 71 -13.66 -25.18 21.26
C GLU A 71 -12.27 -25.39 20.63
N PRO A 72 -11.21 -25.58 21.43
CA PRO A 72 -9.88 -25.90 20.88
C PRO A 72 -9.82 -27.31 20.31
N THR A 73 -8.95 -27.55 19.35
CA THR A 73 -8.63 -28.87 18.81
C THR A 73 -8.07 -29.75 19.94
N ARG A 74 -8.64 -30.96 20.14
CA ARG A 74 -8.29 -31.87 21.24
C ARG A 74 -8.02 -33.27 20.71
N ILE A 75 -7.17 -34.01 21.43
CA ILE A 75 -6.96 -35.43 21.21
C ILE A 75 -7.83 -36.20 22.20
N VAL A 76 -8.83 -36.92 21.70
CA VAL A 76 -9.74 -37.73 22.53
C VAL A 76 -9.58 -39.20 22.09
N ASN A 77 -9.21 -40.06 23.01
CA ASN A 77 -8.98 -41.50 22.77
C ASN A 77 -8.00 -41.80 21.61
N GLY A 78 -6.97 -40.96 21.43
CA GLY A 78 -5.99 -41.11 20.35
C GLY A 78 -6.45 -40.59 18.99
N ALA A 79 -7.67 -40.09 18.86
CA ALA A 79 -8.18 -39.44 17.67
C ALA A 79 -8.16 -37.93 17.79
N LEU A 80 -7.73 -37.23 16.73
CA LEU A 80 -7.78 -35.78 16.67
C LEU A 80 -9.20 -35.30 16.40
N VAL A 81 -9.82 -34.66 17.38
CA VAL A 81 -11.10 -33.98 17.26
C VAL A 81 -10.81 -32.53 16.92
N LYS A 82 -11.13 -32.11 15.70
CA LYS A 82 -10.95 -30.73 15.25
C LYS A 82 -11.92 -29.81 15.99
N GLY A 83 -11.38 -28.78 16.61
CA GLY A 83 -12.12 -27.65 17.17
C GLY A 83 -12.25 -26.48 16.17
N ASP A 84 -12.54 -25.32 16.73
CA ASP A 84 -12.65 -24.08 15.97
C ASP A 84 -11.28 -23.60 15.49
N HIS A 85 -11.25 -23.04 14.28
CA HIS A 85 -10.04 -22.47 13.71
C HIS A 85 -10.12 -20.94 13.75
N SER A 86 -9.52 -20.33 14.77
CA SER A 86 -9.63 -18.89 15.06
C SER A 86 -9.35 -17.99 13.86
N ILE A 87 -8.36 -18.34 13.03
CA ILE A 87 -7.95 -17.53 11.87
C ILE A 87 -9.02 -17.56 10.77
N PHE A 88 -9.64 -18.73 10.50
CA PHE A 88 -10.74 -18.78 9.54
C PHE A 88 -11.96 -18.03 10.08
N MET A 89 -12.26 -18.12 11.37
CA MET A 89 -13.33 -17.33 11.97
C MET A 89 -13.10 -15.82 11.87
N MET A 90 -11.84 -15.36 12.01
CA MET A 90 -11.49 -13.95 11.79
C MET A 90 -11.71 -13.52 10.34
N ILE A 91 -11.31 -14.34 9.37
CA ILE A 91 -11.49 -14.05 7.94
C ILE A 91 -12.98 -14.06 7.58
N ASP A 92 -13.72 -15.08 8.00
CA ASP A 92 -15.15 -15.21 7.74
C ASP A 92 -15.94 -14.06 8.34
N GLY A 93 -15.56 -13.64 9.56
CA GLY A 93 -16.17 -12.49 10.21
C GLY A 93 -15.87 -11.17 9.52
N LEU A 94 -14.65 -10.95 9.00
CA LEU A 94 -14.33 -9.79 8.18
C LEU A 94 -15.17 -9.78 6.89
N ILE A 95 -15.26 -10.90 6.19
CA ILE A 95 -16.09 -11.04 4.99
C ILE A 95 -17.55 -10.74 5.35
N ALA A 96 -18.04 -11.29 6.46
CA ALA A 96 -19.40 -11.08 6.93
C ALA A 96 -19.70 -9.60 7.21
N LEU A 97 -18.76 -8.85 7.82
CA LEU A 97 -18.92 -7.40 8.03
C LEU A 97 -19.07 -6.64 6.70
N PHE A 98 -18.27 -6.97 5.68
CA PHE A 98 -18.40 -6.34 4.36
C PHE A 98 -19.70 -6.73 3.66
N VAL A 99 -20.13 -7.98 3.77
CA VAL A 99 -21.42 -8.43 3.23
C VAL A 99 -22.57 -7.71 3.96
N ALA A 100 -22.52 -7.60 5.28
CA ALA A 100 -23.49 -6.85 6.06
C ALA A 100 -23.54 -5.38 5.65
N ALA A 101 -22.39 -4.72 5.55
CA ALA A 101 -22.31 -3.33 5.09
C ALA A 101 -22.87 -3.15 3.67
N GLY A 102 -22.57 -4.08 2.76
CA GLY A 102 -23.12 -4.12 1.40
C GLY A 102 -24.65 -4.28 1.40
N LEU A 103 -25.19 -5.17 2.22
CA LEU A 103 -26.63 -5.35 2.37
C LEU A 103 -27.33 -4.09 2.92
N VAL A 104 -26.75 -3.46 3.95
CA VAL A 104 -27.25 -2.19 4.50
C VAL A 104 -27.22 -1.10 3.43
N TRP A 105 -26.12 -0.99 2.68
CA TRP A 105 -25.99 -0.03 1.59
C TRP A 105 -27.02 -0.26 0.49
N LEU A 106 -27.22 -1.50 0.05
CA LEU A 106 -28.27 -1.86 -0.92
C LEU A 106 -29.68 -1.54 -0.40
N HIS A 107 -29.91 -1.75 0.89
CA HIS A 107 -31.17 -1.42 1.54
C HIS A 107 -31.44 0.09 1.56
N VAL A 108 -30.42 0.89 1.88
CA VAL A 108 -30.49 2.36 1.81
C VAL A 108 -30.73 2.83 0.37
N LEU A 109 -30.01 2.26 -0.61
CA LEU A 109 -30.23 2.58 -2.03
C LEU A 109 -31.65 2.25 -2.48
N ASN A 110 -32.21 1.14 -2.02
CA ASN A 110 -33.60 0.75 -2.31
C ASN A 110 -34.60 1.79 -1.75
N ALA A 111 -34.42 2.25 -0.50
CA ALA A 111 -35.28 3.27 0.09
C ALA A 111 -35.15 4.63 -0.63
N VAL A 112 -33.93 5.05 -0.97
CA VAL A 112 -33.66 6.28 -1.73
C VAL A 112 -34.24 6.21 -3.14
N ASP A 113 -34.16 5.06 -3.82
CA ASP A 113 -34.78 4.87 -5.13
C ASP A 113 -36.31 4.98 -5.05
N ALA A 114 -36.96 4.37 -4.03
CA ALA A 114 -38.38 4.47 -3.82
C ALA A 114 -38.86 5.93 -3.61
N TYR A 115 -38.09 6.68 -2.80
CA TYR A 115 -38.31 8.12 -2.59
C TYR A 115 -38.22 8.91 -3.90
N ARG A 116 -37.09 8.77 -4.62
CA ARG A 116 -36.83 9.50 -5.86
C ARG A 116 -37.89 9.19 -6.93
N GLN A 117 -38.30 7.96 -7.07
CA GLN A 117 -39.36 7.57 -8.03
C GLN A 117 -40.73 8.19 -7.68
N ALA A 118 -41.09 8.19 -6.41
CA ALA A 118 -42.32 8.84 -5.96
C ALA A 118 -42.27 10.36 -6.15
N ALA A 119 -41.14 11.00 -5.84
CA ALA A 119 -40.93 12.43 -6.03
C ALA A 119 -40.99 12.83 -7.53
N CYS A 120 -40.34 12.03 -8.42
CA CYS A 120 -40.39 12.26 -9.86
C CYS A 120 -41.84 12.12 -10.41
N LYS A 121 -42.63 11.18 -9.92
CA LYS A 121 -44.03 11.04 -10.32
C LYS A 121 -44.88 12.21 -9.84
N SER A 122 -44.67 12.69 -8.64
CA SER A 122 -45.31 13.89 -8.09
C SER A 122 -44.94 15.14 -8.88
N ALA A 123 -43.68 15.31 -9.27
CA ALA A 123 -43.21 16.43 -10.09
C ALA A 123 -43.70 16.38 -11.55
N ALA A 124 -43.82 15.20 -12.13
CA ALA A 124 -44.31 15.01 -13.50
C ALA A 124 -45.81 15.37 -13.63
N SER A 125 -46.60 15.18 -12.59
CA SER A 125 -47.99 15.68 -12.52
C SER A 125 -48.08 17.20 -12.45
N GLY A 126 -46.98 17.90 -12.07
CA GLY A 126 -46.85 19.35 -12.00
C GLY A 126 -46.06 20.00 -13.14
N GLY A 127 -45.77 19.30 -14.24
CA GLY A 127 -45.14 19.88 -15.46
C GLY A 127 -43.66 20.16 -15.41
N ARG A 128 -42.91 19.65 -14.43
CA ARG A 128 -41.45 19.81 -14.31
C ARG A 128 -40.69 18.46 -14.38
N ALA A 129 -39.87 18.21 -15.38
CA ALA A 129 -38.52 17.72 -15.42
C ALA A 129 -38.15 16.73 -16.54
N PRO A 130 -37.14 17.04 -17.41
CA PRO A 130 -36.28 16.05 -18.08
C PRO A 130 -34.87 15.93 -17.49
N GLY A 131 -34.29 16.99 -16.90
CA GLY A 131 -32.88 17.01 -16.54
C GLY A 131 -32.41 16.05 -15.43
N VAL A 132 -33.27 15.81 -14.42
CA VAL A 132 -32.92 14.94 -13.26
C VAL A 132 -32.76 13.45 -13.65
N ARG A 133 -33.42 13.01 -14.73
CA ARG A 133 -33.37 11.61 -15.18
C ARG A 133 -32.05 11.23 -15.86
N LEU A 134 -31.40 12.17 -16.59
CA LEU A 134 -30.13 11.90 -17.28
C LEU A 134 -28.97 11.77 -16.29
N ALA A 135 -28.79 12.72 -15.38
CA ALA A 135 -27.72 12.69 -14.38
C ALA A 135 -27.80 11.45 -13.46
N ALA A 136 -29.02 11.02 -13.09
CA ALA A 136 -29.19 9.81 -12.29
C ALA A 136 -28.91 8.52 -13.08
N ARG A 137 -28.99 8.53 -14.40
CA ARG A 137 -28.67 7.38 -15.27
C ARG A 137 -27.15 7.26 -15.48
N GLU A 138 -26.47 8.37 -15.70
CA GLU A 138 -25.01 8.43 -15.86
C GLU A 138 -24.27 7.96 -14.60
N GLY A 139 -24.69 8.44 -13.43
CA GLY A 139 -24.09 8.01 -12.14
C GLY A 139 -24.25 6.50 -11.86
N ARG A 140 -25.41 5.91 -12.24
CA ARG A 140 -25.62 4.46 -12.10
C ARG A 140 -24.75 3.64 -13.04
N THR A 141 -24.58 4.08 -14.28
CA THR A 141 -23.72 3.39 -15.25
C THR A 141 -22.26 3.44 -14.81
N ALA A 142 -21.77 4.58 -14.34
CA ALA A 142 -20.42 4.71 -13.79
C ALA A 142 -20.20 3.77 -12.59
N LEU A 143 -21.16 3.70 -11.67
CA LEU A 143 -21.06 2.85 -10.49
C LEU A 143 -21.07 1.35 -10.84
N LEU A 144 -21.87 0.92 -11.82
CA LEU A 144 -21.89 -0.46 -12.32
C LEU A 144 -20.59 -0.85 -13.01
N LEU A 145 -19.97 0.08 -13.77
CA LEU A 145 -18.67 -0.15 -14.42
C LEU A 145 -17.51 -0.23 -13.41
N LEU A 146 -17.59 0.51 -12.30
CA LEU A 146 -16.57 0.50 -11.24
C LEU A 146 -16.74 -0.66 -10.25
N LEU A 147 -17.92 -1.29 -10.19
CA LEU A 147 -18.22 -2.35 -9.22
C LEU A 147 -17.23 -3.53 -9.27
N PRO A 148 -16.86 -4.10 -10.44
CA PRO A 148 -15.87 -5.18 -10.49
C PRO A 148 -14.51 -4.79 -9.92
N ALA A 149 -14.03 -3.58 -10.24
CA ALA A 149 -12.78 -3.05 -9.71
C ALA A 149 -12.85 -2.85 -8.19
N PHE A 150 -13.97 -2.30 -7.69
CA PHE A 150 -14.19 -2.13 -6.26
C PHE A 150 -14.18 -3.47 -5.51
N VAL A 151 -14.86 -4.49 -6.05
CA VAL A 151 -14.86 -5.85 -5.46
C VAL A 151 -13.45 -6.43 -5.43
N LEU A 152 -12.68 -6.30 -6.52
CA LEU A 152 -11.29 -6.76 -6.55
C LEU A 152 -10.44 -6.06 -5.49
N VAL A 153 -10.51 -4.74 -5.39
CA VAL A 153 -9.76 -3.96 -4.37
C VAL A 153 -10.17 -4.40 -2.96
N LEU A 154 -11.46 -4.62 -2.73
CA LEU A 154 -11.95 -5.08 -1.44
C LEU A 154 -11.34 -6.43 -1.04
N PHE A 155 -11.42 -7.43 -1.91
CA PHE A 155 -10.96 -8.79 -1.59
C PHE A 155 -9.44 -8.95 -1.63
N VAL A 156 -8.74 -8.27 -2.53
CA VAL A 156 -7.29 -8.45 -2.74
C VAL A 156 -6.47 -7.50 -1.84
N SER A 157 -7.02 -6.33 -1.47
CA SER A 157 -6.24 -5.33 -0.71
C SER A 157 -6.85 -5.03 0.66
N VAL A 158 -8.15 -4.70 0.73
CA VAL A 158 -8.74 -4.19 1.98
C VAL A 158 -8.88 -5.30 3.02
N ILE A 159 -9.42 -6.48 2.65
CA ILE A 159 -9.60 -7.59 3.59
C ILE A 159 -8.26 -8.09 4.15
N PRO A 160 -7.21 -8.38 3.34
CA PRO A 160 -5.91 -8.76 3.88
C PRO A 160 -5.26 -7.69 4.75
N MET A 161 -5.43 -6.41 4.41
CA MET A 161 -4.93 -5.30 5.23
C MET A 161 -5.62 -5.26 6.60
N LEU A 162 -6.94 -5.39 6.64
CA LEU A 162 -7.69 -5.42 7.91
C LEU A 162 -7.37 -6.68 8.72
N PHE A 163 -7.23 -7.84 8.07
CA PHE A 163 -6.78 -9.05 8.71
C PHE A 163 -5.41 -8.86 9.38
N ASN A 164 -4.45 -8.27 8.68
CA ASN A 164 -3.14 -7.96 9.25
C ASN A 164 -3.26 -6.99 10.45
N ILE A 165 -4.11 -5.96 10.35
CA ILE A 165 -4.36 -5.03 11.46
C ILE A 165 -4.93 -5.79 12.66
N LEU A 166 -5.96 -6.61 12.49
CA LEU A 166 -6.58 -7.36 13.58
C LEU A 166 -5.61 -8.35 14.24
N THR A 167 -4.78 -9.03 13.44
CA THR A 167 -3.76 -9.97 13.93
C THR A 167 -2.79 -9.32 14.90
N ALA A 168 -2.44 -8.04 14.72
CA ALA A 168 -1.58 -7.30 15.66
C ALA A 168 -2.16 -7.17 17.07
N PHE A 169 -3.47 -7.28 17.21
CA PHE A 169 -4.17 -7.21 18.50
C PHE A 169 -4.46 -8.59 19.12
N THR A 170 -3.90 -9.66 18.53
CA THR A 170 -4.03 -11.04 19.01
C THR A 170 -2.70 -11.59 19.51
N ASP A 171 -2.74 -12.79 20.08
CA ASP A 171 -1.55 -13.57 20.47
C ASP A 171 -1.09 -14.57 19.40
N TYR A 172 -1.61 -14.48 18.16
CA TYR A 172 -1.36 -15.44 17.08
C TYR A 172 0.12 -15.55 16.71
N SER A 173 0.77 -16.60 17.19
CA SER A 173 2.20 -16.88 16.99
C SER A 173 2.56 -18.34 17.28
N SER A 174 3.69 -18.79 16.70
CA SER A 174 4.33 -20.06 17.07
C SER A 174 5.02 -19.92 18.45
N PRO A 175 5.13 -20.98 19.24
CA PRO A 175 4.65 -22.36 19.01
C PRO A 175 3.21 -22.62 19.50
N ASN A 176 2.52 -21.65 20.09
CA ASN A 176 1.24 -21.87 20.77
C ASN A 176 0.09 -22.17 19.79
N HIS A 177 0.07 -21.50 18.65
CA HIS A 177 -1.00 -21.60 17.67
C HIS A 177 -0.59 -22.28 16.36
N ILE A 178 0.70 -22.60 16.21
CA ILE A 178 1.23 -23.26 15.03
C ILE A 178 2.20 -24.35 15.47
N PRO A 179 1.88 -25.63 15.29
CA PRO A 179 0.61 -26.17 14.78
C PRO A 179 -0.58 -25.81 15.68
N ASP A 180 -1.79 -25.90 15.17
CA ASP A 180 -3.04 -25.50 15.82
C ASP A 180 -3.28 -26.29 17.11
N ARG A 181 -2.82 -25.75 18.24
CA ARG A 181 -2.90 -26.37 19.58
C ARG A 181 -3.82 -25.64 20.54
N SER A 182 -3.96 -24.35 20.38
CA SER A 182 -4.78 -23.49 21.23
C SER A 182 -5.50 -22.44 20.39
N LEU A 183 -6.64 -21.97 20.90
CA LEU A 183 -7.36 -20.87 20.28
C LEU A 183 -6.57 -19.57 20.41
N VAL A 184 -6.69 -18.72 19.40
CA VAL A 184 -6.12 -17.38 19.40
C VAL A 184 -6.98 -16.46 20.27
N ASN A 185 -6.35 -15.59 21.06
CA ASN A 185 -7.04 -14.67 21.95
C ASN A 185 -6.80 -13.21 21.53
N TRP A 186 -7.80 -12.38 21.80
CA TRP A 186 -7.63 -10.94 21.74
C TRP A 186 -6.83 -10.44 22.94
N ILE A 187 -5.63 -9.89 22.72
CA ILE A 187 -4.77 -9.32 23.76
C ILE A 187 -4.69 -7.79 23.71
N GLY A 188 -5.47 -7.17 22.81
CA GLY A 188 -5.50 -5.73 22.65
C GLY A 188 -4.12 -5.17 22.33
N TRP A 189 -3.65 -4.19 23.06
CA TRP A 189 -2.35 -3.54 22.85
C TRP A 189 -1.15 -4.36 23.36
N GLY A 190 -1.35 -5.56 23.87
CA GLY A 190 -0.31 -6.40 24.46
C GLY A 190 0.90 -6.62 23.54
N THR A 191 0.69 -6.88 22.25
CA THR A 191 1.78 -7.03 21.26
C THR A 191 2.64 -5.76 21.14
N PHE A 192 2.01 -4.60 21.10
CA PHE A 192 2.73 -3.32 21.03
C PHE A 192 3.49 -3.02 22.32
N VAL A 193 2.90 -3.32 23.48
CA VAL A 193 3.59 -3.18 24.76
C VAL A 193 4.83 -4.07 24.76
N ARG A 194 4.74 -5.33 24.37
CA ARG A 194 5.87 -6.25 24.26
C ARG A 194 6.95 -5.73 23.31
N LEU A 195 6.58 -5.22 22.14
CA LEU A 195 7.51 -4.64 21.17
C LEU A 195 8.37 -3.53 21.76
N PHE A 196 7.79 -2.69 22.63
CA PHE A 196 8.49 -1.52 23.20
C PHE A 196 9.04 -1.73 24.62
N THR A 197 8.69 -2.83 25.32
CA THR A 197 9.14 -3.08 26.69
C THR A 197 10.07 -4.28 26.82
N GLU A 198 9.92 -5.31 25.99
CA GLU A 198 10.80 -6.49 26.03
C GLU A 198 12.15 -6.17 25.36
N PRO A 199 13.29 -6.31 26.08
CA PRO A 199 14.60 -5.88 25.58
C PRO A 199 14.98 -6.47 24.22
N ALA A 200 14.68 -7.75 23.98
CA ALA A 200 15.02 -8.43 22.72
C ALA A 200 14.26 -7.83 21.51
N TRP A 201 12.97 -7.53 21.66
CA TRP A 201 12.16 -6.93 20.62
C TRP A 201 12.51 -5.46 20.41
N TYR A 202 12.65 -4.70 21.51
CA TYR A 202 12.96 -3.28 21.45
C TYR A 202 14.33 -2.99 20.83
N SER A 203 15.37 -3.72 21.23
CA SER A 203 16.73 -3.54 20.70
C SER A 203 16.78 -3.89 19.20
N THR A 204 16.10 -4.97 18.81
CA THR A 204 16.02 -5.37 17.39
C THR A 204 15.26 -4.33 16.58
N PHE A 205 14.07 -3.93 17.03
CA PHE A 205 13.26 -2.93 16.32
C PHE A 205 14.01 -1.61 16.14
N THR A 206 14.59 -1.09 17.21
CA THR A 206 15.32 0.20 17.15
C THR A 206 16.58 0.12 16.31
N GLY A 207 17.32 -0.98 16.39
CA GLY A 207 18.51 -1.19 15.59
C GLY A 207 18.21 -1.30 14.09
N ILE A 208 17.18 -2.08 13.73
CA ILE A 208 16.73 -2.22 12.34
C ILE A 208 16.14 -0.89 11.83
N LEU A 209 15.32 -0.23 12.63
CA LEU A 209 14.74 1.08 12.24
C LEU A 209 15.82 2.11 11.96
N LEU A 210 16.82 2.22 12.84
CA LEU A 210 17.94 3.16 12.63
C LEU A 210 18.68 2.83 11.34
N TRP A 211 19.02 1.55 11.13
CA TRP A 211 19.65 1.13 9.89
C TRP A 211 18.76 1.41 8.67
N ASN A 212 17.48 1.14 8.76
CA ASN A 212 16.51 1.38 7.68
C ASN A 212 16.46 2.86 7.25
N VAL A 213 16.47 3.78 8.23
CA VAL A 213 16.52 5.23 7.96
C VAL A 213 17.86 5.62 7.33
N VAL A 214 18.97 5.14 7.88
CA VAL A 214 20.32 5.39 7.34
C VAL A 214 20.44 4.83 5.92
N TRP A 215 19.99 3.61 5.68
CA TRP A 215 19.93 2.98 4.38
C TRP A 215 19.13 3.82 3.37
N ALA A 216 17.89 4.19 3.69
CA ALA A 216 17.03 4.97 2.81
C ALA A 216 17.64 6.35 2.49
N ALA A 217 18.28 6.99 3.46
CA ALA A 217 18.97 8.27 3.28
C ALA A 217 20.22 8.11 2.40
N LEU A 218 21.13 7.21 2.76
CA LEU A 218 22.38 7.02 2.03
C LEU A 218 22.15 6.54 0.60
N SER A 219 21.23 5.60 0.40
CA SER A 219 20.89 5.11 -0.94
C SER A 219 20.31 6.22 -1.83
N THR A 220 19.45 7.07 -1.28
CA THR A 220 18.87 8.20 -2.03
C THR A 220 19.94 9.27 -2.33
N LEU A 221 20.75 9.65 -1.36
CA LEU A 221 21.78 10.69 -1.52
C LEU A 221 22.88 10.24 -2.47
N THR A 222 23.38 9.00 -2.34
CA THR A 222 24.45 8.50 -3.22
C THR A 222 24.00 8.45 -4.67
N VAL A 223 22.76 7.98 -4.93
CA VAL A 223 22.20 7.90 -6.28
C VAL A 223 21.94 9.32 -6.84
N PHE A 224 21.45 10.26 -6.01
CA PHE A 224 21.21 11.64 -6.42
C PHE A 224 22.51 12.35 -6.81
N PHE A 225 23.50 12.35 -5.91
CA PHE A 225 24.77 13.05 -6.17
C PHE A 225 25.59 12.36 -7.25
N GLY A 226 25.61 11.02 -7.26
CA GLY A 226 26.29 10.24 -8.31
C GLY A 226 25.68 10.47 -9.68
N GLY A 227 24.34 10.42 -9.78
CA GLY A 227 23.60 10.74 -11.00
C GLY A 227 23.88 12.16 -11.49
N LEU A 228 23.85 13.15 -10.57
CA LEU A 228 24.15 14.53 -10.89
C LEU A 228 25.60 14.72 -11.38
N LEU A 229 26.55 14.09 -10.70
CA LEU A 229 27.95 14.16 -11.10
C LEU A 229 28.14 13.65 -12.54
N VAL A 230 27.60 12.47 -12.84
CA VAL A 230 27.68 11.86 -14.17
C VAL A 230 26.92 12.72 -15.21
N ALA A 231 25.74 13.26 -14.86
CA ALA A 231 24.99 14.16 -15.74
C ALA A 231 25.77 15.43 -16.07
N LEU A 232 26.40 16.07 -15.09
CA LEU A 232 27.26 17.25 -15.29
C LEU A 232 28.46 16.93 -16.17
N MET A 233 29.13 15.80 -15.91
CA MET A 233 30.27 15.36 -16.71
C MET A 233 29.88 15.16 -18.18
N ILE A 234 28.83 14.42 -18.47
CA ILE A 234 28.40 14.12 -19.84
C ILE A 234 27.92 15.38 -20.57
N ASN A 235 27.24 16.30 -19.87
CA ASN A 235 26.74 17.53 -20.49
C ASN A 235 27.82 18.61 -20.68
N HIS A 236 28.99 18.44 -20.08
CA HIS A 236 30.09 19.42 -20.19
C HIS A 236 30.47 19.67 -21.67
N PRO A 237 30.69 20.94 -22.11
CA PRO A 237 31.00 21.26 -23.49
C PRO A 237 32.21 20.55 -24.08
N LYS A 238 33.24 20.29 -23.29
CA LYS A 238 34.49 19.65 -23.73
C LYS A 238 34.40 18.14 -23.94
N VAL A 239 33.30 17.50 -23.48
CA VAL A 239 33.13 16.04 -23.61
C VAL A 239 32.71 15.67 -25.05
N ARG A 240 33.51 14.80 -25.65
CA ARG A 240 33.22 14.20 -26.97
C ARG A 240 32.42 12.90 -26.80
N PHE A 241 31.71 12.48 -27.83
CA PHE A 241 30.93 11.24 -27.87
C PHE A 241 29.86 11.15 -26.75
N LYS A 242 29.19 12.26 -26.41
CA LYS A 242 28.17 12.34 -25.37
C LYS A 242 27.09 11.26 -25.48
N LYS A 243 26.72 10.89 -26.71
CA LYS A 243 25.73 9.85 -26.98
C LYS A 243 26.23 8.47 -26.50
N LEU A 244 27.48 8.15 -26.76
CA LEU A 244 28.09 6.90 -26.33
C LEU A 244 28.12 6.81 -24.78
N TRP A 245 28.59 7.85 -24.10
CA TRP A 245 28.63 7.90 -22.65
C TRP A 245 27.24 7.77 -22.03
N ARG A 246 26.25 8.47 -22.55
CA ARG A 246 24.85 8.34 -22.10
C ARG A 246 24.36 6.91 -22.24
N THR A 247 24.60 6.26 -23.39
CA THR A 247 24.19 4.87 -23.62
C THR A 247 24.86 3.93 -22.63
N THR A 248 26.19 4.09 -22.43
CA THR A 248 26.95 3.23 -21.48
C THR A 248 26.43 3.36 -20.05
N PHE A 249 26.17 4.58 -19.57
CA PHE A 249 25.68 4.78 -18.22
C PHE A 249 24.21 4.41 -18.02
N ILE A 250 23.39 4.37 -19.08
CA ILE A 250 22.00 3.91 -19.02
C ILE A 250 21.90 2.39 -19.11
N LEU A 251 22.93 1.71 -19.62
CA LEU A 251 22.92 0.26 -19.85
C LEU A 251 22.52 -0.57 -18.61
N PRO A 252 22.96 -0.26 -17.37
CA PRO A 252 22.52 -1.00 -16.19
C PRO A 252 20.99 -1.05 -16.03
N TRP A 253 20.29 -0.01 -16.41
CA TRP A 253 18.83 0.09 -16.31
C TRP A 253 18.07 -0.80 -17.33
N ALA A 254 18.77 -1.28 -18.36
CA ALA A 254 18.19 -2.21 -19.33
C ALA A 254 18.11 -3.66 -18.79
N PHE A 255 18.83 -3.99 -17.72
CA PHE A 255 18.78 -5.31 -17.11
C PHE A 255 17.66 -5.41 -16.07
N PRO A 256 16.91 -6.53 -16.01
CA PRO A 256 15.97 -6.77 -14.92
C PRO A 256 16.71 -6.74 -13.56
N ALA A 257 16.27 -5.89 -12.65
CA ALA A 257 16.96 -5.63 -11.39
C ALA A 257 17.22 -6.91 -10.58
N PHE A 258 16.25 -7.85 -10.53
CA PHE A 258 16.41 -9.09 -9.77
C PHE A 258 17.55 -9.97 -10.32
N ILE A 259 17.74 -10.02 -11.65
CA ILE A 259 18.85 -10.77 -12.27
C ILE A 259 20.18 -10.11 -11.90
N ALA A 260 20.25 -8.78 -12.02
CA ALA A 260 21.44 -8.04 -11.65
C ALA A 260 21.84 -8.27 -10.19
N ILE A 261 20.89 -8.24 -9.25
CA ILE A 261 21.12 -8.46 -7.82
C ILE A 261 21.72 -9.87 -7.59
N LEU A 262 21.13 -10.90 -8.20
CA LEU A 262 21.66 -12.28 -8.06
C LEU A 262 23.06 -12.45 -8.65
N VAL A 263 23.34 -11.82 -9.78
CA VAL A 263 24.68 -11.78 -10.37
C VAL A 263 25.65 -11.09 -9.40
N PHE A 264 25.30 -9.95 -8.84
CA PHE A 264 26.14 -9.26 -7.85
C PHE A 264 26.36 -10.10 -6.58
N ARG A 265 25.35 -10.84 -6.11
CA ARG A 265 25.51 -11.78 -5.00
C ARG A 265 26.60 -12.83 -5.28
N LEU A 266 26.66 -13.32 -6.51
CA LEU A 266 27.72 -14.26 -6.93
C LEU A 266 29.07 -13.54 -7.06
N LEU A 267 29.13 -12.36 -7.66
CA LEU A 267 30.36 -11.58 -7.84
C LEU A 267 30.99 -11.19 -6.49
N PHE A 268 30.18 -10.82 -5.48
CA PHE A 268 30.63 -10.45 -4.13
C PHE A 268 30.70 -11.64 -3.16
N ASN A 269 30.59 -12.88 -3.65
CA ASN A 269 30.77 -14.04 -2.78
C ASN A 269 32.20 -14.06 -2.22
N GLY A 270 32.33 -14.18 -0.90
CA GLY A 270 33.64 -14.08 -0.22
C GLY A 270 34.64 -15.16 -0.61
N ALA A 271 34.17 -16.40 -0.82
CA ALA A 271 35.01 -17.55 -1.10
C ALA A 271 35.23 -17.83 -2.60
N LEU A 272 34.18 -17.68 -3.41
CA LEU A 272 34.18 -18.08 -4.82
C LEU A 272 33.99 -16.91 -5.78
N GLY A 273 33.78 -15.70 -5.26
CA GLY A 273 33.48 -14.53 -6.07
C GLY A 273 34.66 -14.01 -6.85
N PRO A 274 34.50 -13.70 -8.14
CA PRO A 274 35.60 -13.23 -9.00
C PRO A 274 36.19 -11.88 -8.53
N ILE A 275 35.45 -11.08 -7.76
CA ILE A 275 35.97 -9.80 -7.23
C ILE A 275 37.14 -10.06 -6.27
N ASN A 276 37.04 -11.03 -5.35
CA ASN A 276 38.16 -11.41 -4.48
C ASN A 276 39.30 -12.03 -5.26
N GLY A 277 39.01 -12.86 -6.28
CA GLY A 277 40.05 -13.39 -7.15
C GLY A 277 40.85 -12.30 -7.88
N LEU A 278 40.21 -11.22 -8.31
CA LEU A 278 40.89 -10.06 -8.89
C LEU A 278 41.71 -9.28 -7.85
N LEU A 279 41.18 -9.12 -6.62
CA LEU A 279 41.93 -8.48 -5.53
C LEU A 279 43.23 -9.26 -5.19
N GLU A 280 43.14 -10.57 -5.08
CA GLU A 280 44.29 -11.45 -4.81
C GLU A 280 45.35 -11.38 -5.92
N GLN A 281 44.92 -11.33 -7.20
CA GLN A 281 45.85 -11.18 -8.33
C GLN A 281 46.66 -9.88 -8.30
N ILE A 282 46.12 -8.82 -7.72
CA ILE A 282 46.83 -7.54 -7.54
C ILE A 282 47.49 -7.38 -6.16
N GLY A 283 47.54 -8.49 -5.37
CA GLY A 283 48.19 -8.54 -4.08
C GLY A 283 47.36 -7.92 -2.91
N LEU A 284 46.05 -7.72 -3.08
CA LEU A 284 45.19 -7.26 -2.01
C LEU A 284 44.51 -8.45 -1.30
N PRO A 285 44.22 -8.34 0.00
CA PRO A 285 43.55 -9.39 0.75
C PRO A 285 42.08 -9.54 0.29
N ALA A 286 41.57 -10.77 0.39
CA ALA A 286 40.17 -11.04 0.19
C ALA A 286 39.28 -10.25 1.19
N VAL A 287 38.20 -9.69 0.70
CA VAL A 287 37.24 -8.89 1.51
C VAL A 287 35.99 -9.72 1.79
N PRO A 288 35.53 -9.82 3.03
CA PRO A 288 34.29 -10.54 3.39
C PRO A 288 33.03 -9.71 3.06
N TRP A 289 32.82 -9.44 1.76
CA TRP A 289 31.81 -8.51 1.24
C TRP A 289 30.40 -8.72 1.80
N LEU A 290 29.98 -9.98 1.98
CA LEU A 290 28.63 -10.32 2.46
C LEU A 290 28.63 -10.94 3.86
N ALA A 291 29.81 -11.25 4.41
CA ALA A 291 29.96 -11.92 5.70
C ALA A 291 30.32 -10.96 6.85
N ASP A 292 30.86 -9.79 6.55
CA ASP A 292 31.08 -8.72 7.54
C ASP A 292 29.89 -7.73 7.56
N PRO A 293 29.39 -7.33 8.73
CA PRO A 293 28.24 -6.43 8.84
C PRO A 293 28.42 -5.09 8.14
N THR A 294 29.62 -4.51 8.20
CA THR A 294 29.90 -3.22 7.58
C THR A 294 30.08 -3.35 6.07
N MET A 295 30.86 -4.37 5.63
CA MET A 295 31.08 -4.62 4.22
C MET A 295 29.78 -5.00 3.51
N ALA A 296 28.89 -5.76 4.16
CA ALA A 296 27.58 -6.10 3.60
C ALA A 296 26.73 -4.85 3.36
N LYS A 297 26.73 -3.89 4.29
CA LYS A 297 26.05 -2.59 4.12
C LYS A 297 26.64 -1.75 2.99
N VAL A 298 27.98 -1.72 2.88
CA VAL A 298 28.67 -1.05 1.77
C VAL A 298 28.34 -1.71 0.44
N THR A 299 28.36 -3.05 0.38
CA THR A 299 28.03 -3.81 -0.84
C THR A 299 26.61 -3.55 -1.31
N ILE A 300 25.62 -3.51 -0.38
CA ILE A 300 24.25 -3.16 -0.72
C ILE A 300 24.18 -1.76 -1.33
N LEU A 301 24.85 -0.78 -0.76
CA LEU A 301 24.89 0.60 -1.29
C LEU A 301 25.53 0.66 -2.68
N LEU A 302 26.62 -0.07 -2.92
CA LEU A 302 27.28 -0.12 -4.22
C LEU A 302 26.38 -0.74 -5.30
N VAL A 303 25.76 -1.87 -4.98
CA VAL A 303 24.83 -2.55 -5.92
C VAL A 303 23.61 -1.68 -6.21
N HIS A 304 23.02 -1.06 -5.17
CA HIS A 304 21.91 -0.13 -5.32
C HIS A 304 22.30 1.07 -6.19
N PHE A 305 23.45 1.65 -5.95
CA PHE A 305 23.98 2.74 -6.75
C PHE A 305 24.08 2.37 -8.23
N TRP A 306 24.65 1.20 -8.55
CA TRP A 306 24.80 0.75 -9.92
C TRP A 306 23.45 0.55 -10.62
N ILE A 307 22.43 0.02 -9.92
CA ILE A 307 21.11 -0.23 -10.50
C ILE A 307 20.32 1.07 -10.67
N SER A 308 20.38 1.98 -9.69
CA SER A 308 19.43 3.10 -9.58
C SER A 308 19.96 4.43 -10.11
N MET A 309 21.29 4.62 -10.17
CA MET A 309 21.92 5.86 -10.63
C MET A 309 21.55 6.24 -12.08
N PRO A 310 21.45 5.32 -13.04
CA PRO A 310 21.11 5.65 -14.42
C PRO A 310 19.82 6.45 -14.58
N PHE A 311 18.79 6.12 -13.82
CA PHE A 311 17.51 6.84 -13.85
C PHE A 311 17.65 8.30 -13.44
N LEU A 312 18.29 8.55 -12.28
CA LEU A 312 18.49 9.94 -11.82
C LEU A 312 19.48 10.71 -12.70
N MET A 313 20.52 10.06 -13.22
CA MET A 313 21.41 10.67 -14.21
C MET A 313 20.65 11.16 -15.46
N ALA A 314 19.78 10.32 -16.01
CA ALA A 314 18.99 10.68 -17.21
C ALA A 314 18.02 11.84 -16.91
N LEU A 315 17.31 11.77 -15.78
CA LEU A 315 16.40 12.82 -15.32
C LEU A 315 17.12 14.16 -15.12
N GLN A 316 18.21 14.14 -14.36
CA GLN A 316 18.99 15.33 -14.07
C GLN A 316 19.67 15.89 -15.32
N SER A 317 20.12 15.04 -16.24
CA SER A 317 20.62 15.48 -17.54
C SER A 317 19.56 16.23 -18.35
N GLY A 318 18.30 15.81 -18.30
CA GLY A 318 17.16 16.53 -18.86
C GLY A 318 16.98 17.90 -18.21
N ILE A 319 16.91 17.94 -16.88
CA ILE A 319 16.75 19.17 -16.10
C ILE A 319 17.88 20.18 -16.40
N LEU A 320 19.12 19.72 -16.46
CA LEU A 320 20.26 20.60 -16.78
C LEU A 320 20.11 21.29 -18.13
N THR A 321 19.41 20.70 -19.09
CA THR A 321 19.17 21.31 -20.42
C THR A 321 18.06 22.36 -20.40
N THR A 322 17.22 22.38 -19.37
CA THR A 322 16.14 23.38 -19.25
C THR A 322 16.57 24.67 -18.56
N ILE A 323 17.75 24.69 -17.92
CA ILE A 323 18.27 25.88 -17.25
C ILE A 323 18.69 26.90 -18.35
N PRO A 324 18.15 28.14 -18.34
CA PRO A 324 18.51 29.17 -19.32
C PRO A 324 20.01 29.48 -19.28
N LYS A 325 20.62 29.54 -20.49
CA LYS A 325 22.05 29.83 -20.58
C LYS A 325 22.38 31.25 -20.13
N ASP A 326 21.47 32.19 -20.34
CA ASP A 326 21.59 33.59 -19.93
C ASP A 326 21.93 33.75 -18.43
N LEU A 327 21.43 32.85 -17.59
CA LEU A 327 21.78 32.85 -16.14
C LEU A 327 23.27 32.57 -15.90
N TYR A 328 23.86 31.71 -16.70
CA TYR A 328 25.28 31.38 -16.59
C TYR A 328 26.15 32.50 -17.22
N GLU A 329 25.70 33.10 -18.32
CA GLU A 329 26.37 34.21 -18.99
C GLU A 329 26.36 35.47 -18.14
N ALA A 330 25.22 35.83 -17.55
CA ALA A 330 25.12 36.93 -16.57
C ALA A 330 26.05 36.70 -15.38
N ALA A 331 26.06 35.49 -14.81
CA ALA A 331 26.96 35.16 -13.68
C ALA A 331 28.45 35.22 -14.06
N GLU A 332 28.80 34.97 -15.36
CA GLU A 332 30.17 35.15 -15.85
C GLU A 332 30.57 36.62 -15.93
N VAL A 333 29.68 37.48 -16.39
CA VAL A 333 29.90 38.96 -16.42
C VAL A 333 30.08 39.48 -15.01
N ASP A 334 29.33 38.93 -14.02
CA ASP A 334 29.47 39.26 -12.61
C ASP A 334 30.73 38.65 -11.93
N GLY A 335 31.57 37.94 -12.68
CA GLY A 335 32.81 37.32 -12.19
C GLY A 335 32.60 36.05 -11.36
N ALA A 336 31.43 35.40 -11.43
CA ALA A 336 31.14 34.20 -10.68
C ALA A 336 31.94 32.98 -11.19
N GLY A 337 32.74 32.39 -10.31
CA GLY A 337 33.45 31.13 -10.59
C GLY A 337 32.55 29.93 -10.68
N GLY A 338 33.06 28.80 -11.19
CA GLY A 338 32.30 27.55 -11.41
C GLY A 338 31.58 27.03 -10.17
N ARG A 339 32.17 27.13 -8.96
CA ARG A 339 31.57 26.75 -7.68
C ARG A 339 30.35 27.61 -7.35
N ALA A 340 30.43 28.92 -7.58
CA ALA A 340 29.31 29.83 -7.36
C ALA A 340 28.15 29.55 -8.31
N LYS A 341 28.43 29.35 -9.61
CA LYS A 341 27.43 28.94 -10.62
C LYS A 341 26.78 27.62 -10.27
N PHE A 342 27.55 26.64 -9.82
CA PHE A 342 26.99 25.34 -9.38
C PHE A 342 26.07 25.50 -8.16
N SER A 343 26.53 26.17 -7.09
CA SER A 343 25.80 26.25 -5.82
C SER A 343 24.58 27.17 -5.86
N ARG A 344 24.61 28.26 -6.67
CA ARG A 344 23.56 29.28 -6.73
C ARG A 344 22.62 29.18 -7.93
N ILE A 345 23.02 28.50 -9.00
CA ILE A 345 22.19 28.32 -10.20
C ILE A 345 21.85 26.85 -10.38
N THR A 346 22.83 25.98 -10.60
CA THR A 346 22.60 24.59 -10.99
C THR A 346 21.89 23.79 -9.90
N MET A 347 22.46 23.76 -8.69
CA MET A 347 21.96 22.92 -7.58
C MET A 347 20.54 23.29 -7.14
N PRO A 348 20.17 24.57 -6.95
CA PRO A 348 18.80 24.95 -6.60
C PRO A 348 17.77 24.52 -7.63
N HIS A 349 18.07 24.72 -8.93
CA HIS A 349 17.17 24.31 -10.02
C HIS A 349 16.98 22.78 -10.06
N VAL A 350 18.07 22.01 -9.93
CA VAL A 350 18.02 20.56 -9.92
C VAL A 350 17.25 20.06 -8.69
N LEU A 351 17.54 20.59 -7.48
CA LEU A 351 16.84 20.20 -6.26
C LEU A 351 15.35 20.52 -6.33
N LEU A 352 14.97 21.69 -6.79
CA LEU A 352 13.57 22.09 -6.91
C LEU A 352 12.81 21.13 -7.86
N ALA A 353 13.39 20.86 -9.02
CA ALA A 353 12.77 19.98 -10.00
C ALA A 353 12.73 18.50 -9.59
N THR A 354 13.73 18.03 -8.80
CA THR A 354 13.83 16.63 -8.39
C THR A 354 13.23 16.35 -7.01
N SER A 355 12.92 17.36 -6.19
CA SER A 355 12.48 17.16 -4.81
C SER A 355 11.30 16.22 -4.63
N PRO A 356 10.22 16.22 -5.45
CA PRO A 356 9.14 15.24 -5.31
C PRO A 356 9.62 13.81 -5.57
N ILE A 357 10.52 13.64 -6.53
CA ILE A 357 11.07 12.34 -6.90
C ILE A 357 12.01 11.81 -5.82
N LEU A 358 12.80 12.69 -5.17
CA LEU A 358 13.66 12.30 -4.05
C LEU A 358 12.87 11.82 -2.84
N ILE A 359 11.73 12.44 -2.54
CA ILE A 359 10.83 11.99 -1.48
C ILE A 359 10.27 10.60 -1.82
N MET A 360 9.81 10.39 -3.05
CA MET A 360 9.36 9.07 -3.51
C MET A 360 10.49 8.03 -3.48
N GLN A 361 11.70 8.40 -3.88
CA GLN A 361 12.87 7.52 -3.88
C GLN A 361 13.26 7.11 -2.45
N PHE A 362 13.23 8.05 -1.50
CA PHE A 362 13.47 7.75 -0.09
C PHE A 362 12.44 6.73 0.45
N ALA A 363 11.15 6.96 0.20
CA ALA A 363 10.09 6.03 0.61
C ALA A 363 10.21 4.66 -0.07
N SER A 364 10.58 4.63 -1.35
CA SER A 364 10.83 3.40 -2.10
C SER A 364 12.04 2.64 -1.54
N ASN A 365 13.13 3.33 -1.24
CA ASN A 365 14.32 2.72 -0.65
C ASN A 365 14.05 2.21 0.76
N PHE A 366 13.23 2.92 1.54
CA PHE A 366 12.82 2.46 2.87
C PHE A 366 12.13 1.09 2.83
N ASN A 367 11.44 0.78 1.74
CA ASN A 367 10.72 -0.47 1.51
C ASN A 367 11.43 -1.41 0.50
N ASN A 368 12.72 -1.24 0.24
CA ASN A 368 13.42 -2.00 -0.80
C ASN A 368 13.76 -3.43 -0.34
N PHE A 369 12.72 -4.24 -0.17
CA PHE A 369 12.83 -5.64 0.22
C PHE A 369 13.69 -6.46 -0.75
N ASN A 370 13.45 -6.32 -2.05
CA ASN A 370 14.05 -7.19 -3.06
C ASN A 370 15.59 -7.12 -3.04
N LEU A 371 16.15 -5.92 -2.94
CA LEU A 371 17.61 -5.76 -2.91
C LEU A 371 18.20 -6.41 -1.66
N ILE A 372 17.64 -6.12 -0.49
CA ILE A 372 18.15 -6.63 0.78
C ILE A 372 18.04 -8.15 0.84
N TYR A 373 16.85 -8.68 0.56
CA TYR A 373 16.59 -10.11 0.65
C TYR A 373 17.39 -10.92 -0.38
N MET A 374 17.40 -10.50 -1.65
CA MET A 374 18.08 -11.26 -2.70
C MET A 374 19.61 -11.17 -2.64
N LEU A 375 20.17 -10.04 -2.18
CA LEU A 375 21.64 -9.85 -2.13
C LEU A 375 22.26 -10.48 -0.89
N THR A 376 21.69 -10.21 0.29
CA THR A 376 22.29 -10.60 1.60
C THR A 376 21.39 -11.50 2.43
N ASP A 377 20.11 -11.67 2.05
CA ASP A 377 19.11 -12.30 2.90
C ASP A 377 19.05 -11.67 4.31
N GLY A 378 19.24 -10.33 4.38
CA GLY A 378 19.33 -9.60 5.64
C GLY A 378 20.60 -9.86 6.47
N GLY A 379 21.47 -10.78 6.01
CA GLY A 379 22.70 -11.16 6.68
C GLY A 379 23.78 -10.07 6.69
N PRO A 380 24.92 -10.34 7.35
CA PRO A 380 25.19 -11.50 8.21
C PRO A 380 24.34 -11.50 9.48
N ALA A 381 24.23 -12.69 10.11
CA ALA A 381 23.51 -12.84 11.36
C ALA A 381 24.04 -11.89 12.45
N ASN A 382 23.13 -11.29 13.20
CA ASN A 382 23.47 -10.41 14.31
C ASN A 382 22.98 -11.02 15.63
N PRO A 383 23.87 -11.46 16.52
CA PRO A 383 23.48 -12.08 17.79
C PRO A 383 22.67 -11.17 18.72
N ALA A 384 22.75 -9.85 18.54
CA ALA A 384 21.99 -8.88 19.32
C ALA A 384 20.54 -8.69 18.80
N TYR A 385 20.21 -9.24 17.63
CA TYR A 385 18.91 -9.08 16.99
C TYR A 385 18.10 -10.36 17.03
N PHE A 386 16.84 -10.21 17.34
CA PHE A 386 15.90 -11.34 17.43
C PHE A 386 15.25 -11.55 16.04
N PHE A 387 15.54 -12.71 15.45
CA PHE A 387 15.10 -13.10 14.10
C PHE A 387 15.53 -12.14 12.97
N ALA A 388 16.68 -11.47 13.11
CA ALA A 388 17.17 -10.55 12.10
C ALA A 388 18.69 -10.57 11.96
N GLY A 389 19.18 -10.17 10.79
CA GLY A 389 20.60 -9.94 10.53
C GLY A 389 20.97 -8.45 10.48
N SER A 390 22.24 -8.20 10.20
CA SER A 390 22.83 -6.85 10.27
C SER A 390 22.40 -5.92 9.14
N THR A 391 21.87 -6.45 8.05
CA THR A 391 21.42 -5.67 6.89
C THR A 391 19.90 -5.70 6.71
N ASP A 392 19.17 -6.40 7.59
CA ASP A 392 17.72 -6.40 7.54
C ASP A 392 17.15 -4.98 7.66
N ILE A 393 16.13 -4.71 6.87
CA ILE A 393 15.24 -3.56 6.99
C ILE A 393 13.93 -4.02 7.62
N LEU A 394 13.08 -3.10 8.07
CA LEU A 394 11.82 -3.46 8.71
C LEU A 394 10.99 -4.44 7.87
N LEU A 395 10.92 -4.22 6.54
CA LEU A 395 10.14 -5.08 5.66
C LEU A 395 10.71 -6.49 5.51
N SER A 396 12.04 -6.68 5.45
CA SER A 396 12.65 -8.00 5.39
C SER A 396 12.56 -8.73 6.74
N TRP A 397 12.60 -8.00 7.84
CA TRP A 397 12.37 -8.58 9.17
C TRP A 397 10.92 -9.01 9.36
N ILE A 398 9.92 -8.21 8.93
CA ILE A 398 8.51 -8.61 8.89
C ILE A 398 8.33 -9.90 8.08
N TYR A 399 8.97 -10.00 6.92
CA TYR A 399 8.93 -11.19 6.08
C TYR A 399 9.45 -12.44 6.84
N LYS A 400 10.62 -12.35 7.47
CA LYS A 400 11.21 -13.43 8.26
C LYS A 400 10.33 -13.82 9.46
N MET A 401 9.83 -12.83 10.21
CA MET A 401 8.91 -13.09 11.31
C MET A 401 7.65 -13.83 10.85
N THR A 402 7.13 -13.48 9.68
CA THR A 402 5.89 -14.06 9.16
C THR A 402 6.11 -15.46 8.60
N LEU A 403 7.05 -15.63 7.67
CA LEU A 403 7.19 -16.86 6.87
C LEU A 403 8.18 -17.87 7.43
N GLU A 404 9.19 -17.42 8.17
CA GLU A 404 10.21 -18.32 8.71
C GLU A 404 9.94 -18.63 10.19
N GLN A 405 9.46 -17.65 10.96
CA GLN A 405 9.31 -17.76 12.40
C GLN A 405 7.87 -17.89 12.89
N ASN A 406 6.89 -17.68 11.99
CA ASN A 406 5.45 -17.71 12.30
C ASN A 406 5.04 -16.81 13.49
N GLN A 407 5.68 -15.63 13.61
CA GLN A 407 5.39 -14.61 14.62
C GLN A 407 4.44 -13.57 14.04
N PHE A 408 3.22 -13.99 13.68
CA PHE A 408 2.27 -13.18 12.91
C PHE A 408 1.83 -11.92 13.62
N ASN A 409 1.53 -12.01 14.92
CA ASN A 409 1.11 -10.85 15.71
C ASN A 409 2.20 -9.78 15.78
N MET A 410 3.45 -10.17 16.03
CA MET A 410 4.57 -9.24 16.13
C MET A 410 4.90 -8.63 14.75
N ALA A 411 4.91 -9.45 13.69
CA ALA A 411 5.08 -8.98 12.31
C ALA A 411 4.02 -7.94 11.94
N SER A 412 2.76 -8.20 12.30
CA SER A 412 1.63 -7.29 12.08
C SER A 412 1.78 -5.99 12.86
N ALA A 413 2.19 -6.05 14.13
CA ALA A 413 2.41 -4.85 14.94
C ALA A 413 3.54 -3.98 14.37
N VAL A 414 4.67 -4.58 13.98
CA VAL A 414 5.78 -3.87 13.32
C VAL A 414 5.33 -3.27 11.99
N SER A 415 4.50 -3.97 11.20
CA SER A 415 3.92 -3.45 9.94
C SER A 415 3.09 -2.19 10.16
N ILE A 416 2.25 -2.16 11.21
CA ILE A 416 1.43 -0.99 11.57
C ILE A 416 2.32 0.18 11.98
N VAL A 417 3.31 -0.07 12.84
CA VAL A 417 4.25 0.99 13.28
C VAL A 417 5.01 1.54 12.07
N MET A 418 5.51 0.67 11.19
CA MET A 418 6.19 1.06 9.95
C MET A 418 5.28 1.91 9.05
N PHE A 419 4.02 1.51 8.86
CA PHE A 419 3.05 2.27 8.09
C PHE A 419 2.83 3.68 8.67
N VAL A 420 2.63 3.79 9.98
CA VAL A 420 2.42 5.08 10.66
C VAL A 420 3.66 5.98 10.52
N LEU A 421 4.87 5.43 10.63
CA LEU A 421 6.11 6.18 10.44
C LEU A 421 6.23 6.74 9.01
N ILE A 422 6.04 5.89 8.01
CA ILE A 422 6.14 6.30 6.60
C ILE A 422 5.05 7.31 6.24
N ALA A 423 3.81 7.06 6.66
CA ALA A 423 2.70 7.98 6.42
C ALA A 423 2.95 9.34 7.08
N SER A 424 3.44 9.37 8.32
CA SER A 424 3.78 10.60 9.03
C SER A 424 4.88 11.40 8.30
N ILE A 425 5.96 10.74 7.89
CA ILE A 425 7.05 11.37 7.12
C ILE A 425 6.52 11.92 5.79
N SER A 426 5.69 11.14 5.10
CA SER A 426 5.13 11.53 3.80
C SER A 426 4.20 12.74 3.91
N VAL A 427 3.31 12.77 4.90
CA VAL A 427 2.41 13.90 5.17
C VAL A 427 3.19 15.16 5.56
N LEU A 428 4.18 15.03 6.45
CA LEU A 428 5.03 16.16 6.86
C LEU A 428 5.81 16.76 5.69
N ASN A 429 6.34 15.90 4.81
CA ASN A 429 7.06 16.37 3.61
C ASN A 429 6.11 17.02 2.61
N TYR A 430 4.94 16.41 2.36
CA TYR A 430 3.95 16.95 1.43
C TYR A 430 3.43 18.32 1.87
N SER A 431 3.14 18.50 3.16
CA SER A 431 2.67 19.79 3.70
C SER A 431 3.69 20.94 3.59
N ARG A 432 4.98 20.61 3.41
CA ARG A 432 6.06 21.59 3.24
C ARG A 432 6.37 21.91 1.78
N THR A 433 5.78 21.19 0.82
CA THR A 433 6.02 21.38 -0.62
C THR A 433 5.18 22.57 -1.14
N GLN A 434 5.72 23.36 -2.07
CA GLN A 434 5.04 24.54 -2.65
C GLN A 434 3.69 24.21 -3.30
N SER A 435 3.51 22.99 -3.81
CA SER A 435 2.24 22.53 -4.38
C SER A 435 1.05 22.54 -3.41
N PHE A 436 1.29 22.63 -2.09
CA PHE A 436 0.25 22.80 -1.08
C PHE A 436 -0.09 24.28 -0.85
N LYS A 437 0.89 25.18 -1.06
CA LYS A 437 0.74 26.63 -0.83
C LYS A 437 0.04 27.37 -1.96
N GLU A 438 -0.05 26.78 -3.14
CA GLU A 438 -0.77 27.38 -4.32
C GLU A 438 -2.29 27.10 -4.31
N LYS A 439 -2.82 26.37 -3.32
CA LYS A 439 -4.26 26.07 -3.21
C LYS A 439 -5.01 26.93 -2.20
N ASP A 440 -4.33 27.73 -1.44
CA ASP A 440 -4.87 28.75 -0.55
C ASP A 440 -4.63 30.16 -1.15
#